data_51096e8d9bb649175a2a29c0a7caa7ac
#
_entry.id   51096e8d9bb649175a2a29c0a7caa7ac
#
_cell.length_a   1.000
_cell.length_b   1.000
_cell.length_c   1.000
_cell.angle_alpha   90.00
_cell.angle_beta   90.00
_cell.angle_gamma   90.00
#
_symmetry.space_group_name_H-M   'P 1'
#
loop_
_entity.id
_entity.type
_entity.pdbx_description
1 polymer ?
#
loop_
_entity_poly.entity_id
_entity_poly.type
_entity_poly.pdbx_seq_one_letter_code
_entity_poly.pdbx_strand_id
1 'polypeptide(L)'
;MGERRKARRYEVYLPLQVCISRRRPAEFHTAQLRDISRSGIYFQSSVSVEPGAGIELTFALPTDKERGASVLVRASAKALRVLAVEGELTPVYGIAASIDRIDFVRPIIATNAA
;
A
#
# COMPACT_ATOMS: atom_id res chain seq x y z
N MET A 1 21.13 11.87 17.22
CA MET A 1 20.93 11.14 16.84
C MET A 1 20.59 10.92 15.71
N GLY A 2 20.84 10.64 15.03
CA GLY A 2 20.42 10.57 13.76
C GLY A 2 19.49 9.54 13.41
N GLU A 3 19.01 9.68 12.24
CA GLU A 3 18.12 8.76 11.68
C GLU A 3 18.81 7.47 11.37
N ARG A 4 18.26 6.39 11.82
CA ARG A 4 18.87 5.13 11.59
C ARG A 4 18.30 4.36 10.46
N ARG A 5 17.24 4.82 9.86
CA ARG A 5 16.66 4.11 8.75
C ARG A 5 17.51 4.23 7.52
N LYS A 6 17.67 3.15 6.82
CA LYS A 6 18.43 3.19 5.60
C LYS A 6 17.65 3.76 4.45
N ALA A 7 16.35 3.69 4.48
CA ALA A 7 15.52 4.21 3.41
C ALA A 7 14.63 5.29 3.95
N ARG A 8 14.44 6.33 3.17
CA ARG A 8 13.59 7.41 3.56
C ARG A 8 12.14 6.97 3.46
N ARG A 9 11.33 7.41 4.39
CA ARG A 9 9.91 7.11 4.41
C ARG A 9 9.14 8.36 4.01
N TYR A 10 8.12 8.14 3.19
CA TYR A 10 7.29 9.23 2.72
C TYR A 10 5.88 9.00 3.20
N GLU A 11 5.27 10.02 3.79
CA GLU A 11 3.90 9.94 4.21
C GLU A 11 3.02 10.27 3.04
N VAL A 12 2.13 9.37 2.70
CA VAL A 12 1.19 9.58 1.64
C VAL A 12 -0.15 9.02 2.12
N TYR A 13 -1.23 9.64 1.67
CA TYR A 13 -2.55 9.19 2.06
C TYR A 13 -3.30 8.89 0.77
N LEU A 14 -3.22 7.65 0.35
CA LEU A 14 -3.78 7.24 -0.92
C LEU A 14 -4.61 5.99 -0.73
N PRO A 15 -5.67 5.84 -1.53
CA PRO A 15 -6.38 4.58 -1.55
C PRO A 15 -5.46 3.47 -2.06
N LEU A 16 -5.59 2.32 -1.45
CA LEU A 16 -4.74 1.19 -1.76
C LEU A 16 -5.62 -0.02 -1.94
N GLN A 17 -5.40 -0.78 -2.98
CA GLN A 17 -6.09 -2.03 -3.16
C GLN A 17 -5.19 -3.15 -2.67
N VAL A 18 -5.72 -3.99 -1.81
CA VAL A 18 -4.97 -5.10 -1.22
C VAL A 18 -5.59 -6.39 -1.68
N CYS A 19 -4.77 -7.29 -2.19
CA CYS A 19 -5.22 -8.62 -2.56
C CYS A 19 -4.44 -9.62 -1.74
N ILE A 20 -5.16 -10.49 -1.03
CA ILE A 20 -4.52 -11.52 -0.23
C ILE A 20 -4.40 -12.75 -1.09
N SER A 21 -3.17 -13.07 -1.47
CA SER A 21 -2.97 -13.99 -2.56
C SER A 21 -3.28 -15.43 -2.21
N ARG A 22 -3.31 -15.79 -0.96
CA ARG A 22 -3.59 -17.18 -0.62
C ARG A 22 -5.05 -17.53 -0.51
N ARG A 23 -5.93 -16.55 -0.58
CA ARG A 23 -7.34 -16.80 -0.44
C ARG A 23 -7.93 -17.26 -1.75
N ARG A 24 -8.90 -18.13 -1.64
CA ARG A 24 -9.60 -18.61 -2.83
C ARG A 24 -11.09 -18.60 -2.59
N PRO A 25 -11.82 -17.78 -3.32
CA PRO A 25 -11.32 -16.92 -4.39
C PRO A 25 -10.49 -15.78 -3.80
N ALA A 26 -9.76 -15.12 -4.67
CA ALA A 26 -8.93 -14.02 -4.24
C ALA A 26 -9.81 -12.93 -3.62
N GLU A 27 -9.32 -12.34 -2.54
CA GLU A 27 -10.05 -11.29 -1.87
C GLU A 27 -9.36 -9.97 -2.13
N PHE A 28 -10.16 -8.97 -2.49
CA PHE A 28 -9.67 -7.63 -2.71
C PHE A 28 -10.28 -6.69 -1.70
N HIS A 29 -9.46 -5.89 -1.07
CA HIS A 29 -9.93 -4.95 -0.06
C HIS A 29 -9.34 -3.59 -0.35
N THR A 30 -10.09 -2.55 -0.03
CA THR A 30 -9.59 -1.20 -0.13
C THR A 30 -9.02 -0.80 1.22
N ALA A 31 -7.83 -0.25 1.20
CA ALA A 31 -7.15 0.18 2.41
C ALA A 31 -6.62 1.58 2.19
N GLN A 32 -5.95 2.11 3.19
CA GLN A 32 -5.43 3.47 3.15
C GLN A 32 -3.92 3.41 3.32
N LEU A 33 -3.21 3.76 2.27
CA LEU A 33 -1.75 3.83 2.34
C LEU A 33 -1.36 5.02 3.21
N ARG A 34 -0.45 4.81 4.11
CA ARG A 34 -0.03 5.85 5.04
C ARG A 34 1.42 6.24 4.86
N ASP A 35 2.32 5.30 4.68
CA ASP A 35 3.68 5.68 4.33
C ASP A 35 4.35 4.55 3.56
N ILE A 36 5.40 4.90 2.85
CA ILE A 36 6.09 3.96 2.00
C ILE A 36 7.56 4.33 1.91
N SER A 37 8.39 3.31 1.81
CA SER A 37 9.81 3.48 1.54
C SER A 37 10.21 2.42 0.53
N ARG A 38 11.48 2.35 0.22
CA ARG A 38 11.94 1.36 -0.74
C ARG A 38 11.70 -0.06 -0.28
N SER A 39 11.80 -0.31 1.01
CA SER A 39 11.74 -1.67 1.50
C SER A 39 10.50 -1.97 2.31
N GLY A 40 9.68 -1.00 2.61
CA GLY A 40 8.55 -1.25 3.47
C GLY A 40 7.38 -0.33 3.19
N ILE A 41 6.21 -0.75 3.64
CA ILE A 41 5.00 -0.01 3.43
C ILE A 41 4.13 -0.17 4.68
N TYR A 42 3.43 0.89 5.05
CA TYR A 42 2.49 0.83 6.15
C TYR A 42 1.15 1.33 5.67
N PHE A 43 0.11 0.58 5.95
CA PHE A 43 -1.23 0.97 5.55
C PHE A 43 -2.23 0.54 6.61
N GLN A 44 -3.43 1.07 6.52
CA GLN A 44 -4.50 0.75 7.45
C GLN A 44 -5.66 0.16 6.67
N SER A 45 -6.27 -0.87 7.25
CA SER A 45 -7.28 -1.64 6.57
C SER A 45 -8.35 -2.04 7.58
N SER A 46 -9.57 -2.22 7.10
CA SER A 46 -10.63 -2.73 7.95
C SER A 46 -10.55 -4.26 8.07
N VAL A 47 -9.68 -4.88 7.29
CA VAL A 47 -9.54 -6.32 7.30
C VAL A 47 -8.14 -6.67 7.77
N SER A 48 -8.05 -7.59 8.71
CA SER A 48 -6.76 -8.03 9.22
C SER A 48 -6.16 -9.07 8.29
N VAL A 49 -4.84 -9.14 8.26
CA VAL A 49 -4.15 -10.23 7.58
C VAL A 49 -3.21 -10.84 8.60
N GLU A 50 -2.78 -12.05 8.35
CA GLU A 50 -1.90 -12.70 9.29
C GLU A 50 -0.46 -12.31 9.03
N PRO A 51 0.33 -12.14 10.08
CA PRO A 51 1.75 -11.91 9.87
C PRO A 51 2.34 -13.04 9.04
N GLY A 52 3.19 -12.69 8.10
CA GLY A 52 3.76 -13.64 7.17
C GLY A 52 2.96 -13.83 5.91
N ALA A 53 1.74 -13.28 5.84
CA ALA A 53 0.91 -13.46 4.66
C ALA A 53 1.47 -12.68 3.48
N GLY A 54 1.41 -13.28 2.31
CA GLY A 54 1.77 -12.59 1.08
C GLY A 54 0.59 -11.79 0.59
N ILE A 55 0.86 -10.56 0.22
CA ILE A 55 -0.19 -9.65 -0.25
C ILE A 55 0.30 -8.93 -1.49
N GLU A 56 -0.65 -8.58 -2.34
CA GLU A 56 -0.39 -7.78 -3.53
C GLU A 56 -1.05 -6.43 -3.31
N LEU A 57 -0.31 -5.38 -3.58
CA LEU A 57 -0.77 -4.02 -3.33
C LEU A 57 -0.76 -3.25 -4.63
N THR A 58 -1.79 -2.44 -4.83
CA THR A 58 -1.89 -1.63 -6.04
C THR A 58 -2.40 -0.25 -5.67
N PHE A 59 -1.74 0.77 -6.15
CA PHE A 59 -2.18 2.14 -5.93
C PHE A 59 -1.65 3.04 -7.02
N ALA A 60 -2.30 4.19 -7.18
CA ALA A 60 -1.92 5.18 -8.17
C ALA A 60 -1.17 6.29 -7.46
N LEU A 61 0.06 6.51 -7.86
CA LEU A 61 0.91 7.53 -7.26
C LEU A 61 0.86 8.77 -8.11
N PRO A 62 0.37 9.89 -7.60
CA PRO A 62 0.33 11.10 -8.42
C PRO A 62 1.74 11.58 -8.73
N THR A 63 1.97 11.89 -10.00
CA THR A 63 3.27 12.40 -10.41
C THR A 63 3.20 13.84 -10.89
N ASP A 64 2.03 14.27 -11.36
CA ASP A 64 1.88 15.64 -11.82
C ASP A 64 0.44 16.02 -11.56
N LYS A 65 0.22 16.77 -10.48
CA LYS A 65 -1.14 17.10 -10.09
C LYS A 65 -1.82 17.99 -11.09
N GLU A 66 -1.08 18.86 -11.72
CA GLU A 66 -1.71 19.78 -12.65
C GLU A 66 -2.22 19.09 -13.89
N ARG A 67 -1.54 18.04 -14.30
CA ARG A 67 -1.97 17.32 -15.49
C ARG A 67 -2.80 16.11 -15.14
N GLY A 68 -2.98 15.81 -13.87
CA GLY A 68 -3.71 14.65 -13.47
C GLY A 68 -2.99 13.35 -13.79
N ALA A 69 -1.68 13.44 -13.95
CA ALA A 69 -0.92 12.24 -14.28
C ALA A 69 -0.61 11.44 -13.04
N SER A 70 -0.57 10.13 -13.19
CA SER A 70 -0.18 9.27 -12.09
C SER A 70 0.47 8.03 -12.66
N VAL A 71 1.16 7.32 -11.77
CA VAL A 71 1.80 6.06 -12.12
C VAL A 71 1.15 4.98 -11.30
N LEU A 72 0.75 3.91 -11.94
CA LEU A 72 0.21 2.77 -11.23
C LEU A 72 1.37 1.98 -10.65
N VAL A 73 1.31 1.72 -9.36
CA VAL A 73 2.34 0.97 -8.66
C VAL A 73 1.76 -0.33 -8.20
N ARG A 74 2.47 -1.42 -8.44
CA ARG A 74 2.07 -2.73 -7.96
C ARG A 74 3.23 -3.28 -7.15
N ALA A 75 2.93 -3.84 -6.00
CA ALA A 75 3.96 -4.35 -5.13
C ALA A 75 3.53 -5.69 -4.56
N SER A 76 4.50 -6.58 -4.45
CA SER A 76 4.32 -7.82 -3.73
C SER A 76 4.99 -7.63 -2.39
N ALA A 77 4.31 -7.98 -1.33
CA ALA A 77 4.80 -7.70 0.01
C ALA A 77 4.43 -8.83 0.95
N LYS A 78 5.07 -8.82 2.10
CA LYS A 78 4.79 -9.80 3.14
C LYS A 78 4.46 -9.03 4.41
N ALA A 79 3.32 -9.32 5.01
CA ALA A 79 2.93 -8.66 6.24
C ALA A 79 3.89 -9.06 7.35
N LEU A 80 4.41 -8.05 8.06
CA LEU A 80 5.32 -8.29 9.16
C LEU A 80 4.64 -8.11 10.49
N ARG A 81 3.82 -7.08 10.61
CA ARG A 81 3.21 -6.75 11.87
C ARG A 81 1.81 -6.25 11.61
N VAL A 82 0.88 -6.72 12.39
CA VAL A 82 -0.53 -6.33 12.26
C VAL A 82 -1.02 -5.97 13.65
N LEU A 83 -1.46 -4.74 13.83
CA LEU A 83 -1.92 -4.28 15.14
C LEU A 83 -3.23 -3.56 14.97
N ALA A 84 -4.13 -3.80 15.92
CA ALA A 84 -5.38 -3.07 15.92
C ALA A 84 -5.10 -1.60 16.27
N VAL A 85 -5.78 -0.72 15.58
CA VAL A 85 -5.66 0.71 15.84
C VAL A 85 -6.75 1.06 16.85
N GLU A 86 -6.35 1.64 17.97
CA GLU A 86 -7.30 1.94 19.03
C GLU A 86 -8.00 3.24 18.78
N GLY A 87 -9.18 3.36 19.37
CA GLY A 87 -9.93 4.60 19.25
C GLY A 87 -10.85 4.70 18.07
N GLU A 88 -10.94 3.65 17.28
CA GLU A 88 -11.79 3.67 16.10
C GLU A 88 -13.14 3.06 16.42
N LEU A 89 -14.19 3.59 15.80
CA LEU A 89 -15.53 3.06 16.01
C LEU A 89 -15.70 1.70 15.36
N THR A 90 -15.03 1.47 14.26
CA THR A 90 -15.04 0.18 13.60
C THR A 90 -13.62 -0.37 13.61
N PRO A 91 -13.44 -1.66 13.47
CA PRO A 91 -12.10 -2.22 13.51
C PRO A 91 -11.23 -1.67 12.40
N VAL A 92 -10.03 -1.24 12.78
CA VAL A 92 -9.01 -0.79 11.84
C VAL A 92 -7.72 -1.43 12.26
N TYR A 93 -6.97 -1.95 11.29
CA TYR A 93 -5.72 -2.62 11.56
C TYR A 93 -4.60 -1.89 10.85
N GLY A 94 -3.52 -1.62 11.56
CA GLY A 94 -2.32 -1.08 10.96
C GLY A 94 -1.43 -2.22 10.55
N ILE A 95 -1.01 -2.25 9.31
CA ILE A 95 -0.25 -3.35 8.75
C ILE A 95 1.06 -2.81 8.21
N ALA A 96 2.14 -3.33 8.77
CA ALA A 96 3.46 -3.02 8.28
C ALA A 96 3.94 -4.22 7.48
N ALA A 97 4.40 -3.98 6.28
CA ALA A 97 4.80 -5.06 5.38
C ALA A 97 6.14 -4.75 4.75
N SER A 98 6.90 -5.79 4.47
CA SER A 98 8.14 -5.64 3.73
C SER A 98 7.81 -5.81 2.25
N ILE A 99 8.43 -5.01 1.42
CA ILE A 99 8.22 -5.08 -0.01
C ILE A 99 9.22 -6.05 -0.60
N ASP A 100 8.70 -7.09 -1.26
CA ASP A 100 9.56 -8.04 -1.93
C ASP A 100 9.83 -7.60 -3.35
N ARG A 101 8.85 -6.96 -3.98
CA ARG A 101 9.00 -6.55 -5.36
C ARG A 101 8.08 -5.38 -5.62
N ILE A 102 8.53 -4.42 -6.37
CA ILE A 102 7.71 -3.25 -6.70
C ILE A 102 7.88 -2.98 -8.18
N ASP A 103 6.77 -2.75 -8.87
CA ASP A 103 6.78 -2.46 -10.28
C ASP A 103 6.02 -1.18 -10.53
N PHE A 104 6.58 -0.33 -11.36
CA PHE A 104 5.91 0.89 -11.78
C PHE A 104 5.35 0.63 -13.17
N VAL A 105 4.03 0.60 -13.24
CA VAL A 105 3.37 0.34 -14.48
C VAL A 105 3.34 1.64 -15.27
N ARG A 106 3.15 1.53 -16.56
CA ARG A 106 3.13 2.67 -17.43
C ARG A 106 2.22 3.78 -16.88
N PRO A 107 2.61 5.02 -17.02
CA PRO A 107 1.80 6.11 -16.49
C PRO A 107 0.40 6.11 -17.06
N ILE A 108 -0.55 6.49 -16.22
CA ILE A 108 -1.93 6.62 -16.60
C ILE A 108 -2.19 8.07 -16.92
N ILE A 109 -2.70 8.32 -18.11
CA ILE A 109 -3.04 9.67 -18.52
C ILE A 109 -4.54 9.76 -18.51
N ALA A 110 -5.00 10.68 -17.75
CA ALA A 110 -6.42 10.78 -17.57
C ALA A 110 -7.17 10.98 -18.84
N THR A 111 -6.65 11.50 -19.83
CA THR A 111 -7.45 11.74 -20.91
C THR A 111 -7.52 10.76 -21.76
N ASN A 112 -7.04 10.27 -22.25
CA ASN A 112 -7.17 9.38 -23.10
C ASN A 112 -7.99 9.44 -23.93
N ALA A 113 -8.37 10.00 -24.16
CA ALA A 113 -9.21 10.15 -25.00
C ALA A 113 -9.52 9.44 -25.75
N ALA A 114 -9.56 9.15 -25.93
CA ALA A 114 -10.05 8.47 -26.71
C ALA A 114 -10.09 8.47 -27.29
#